data_3cc09583be0b3e57caa9d092fccf178d
#
_entry.id   3cc09583be0b3e57caa9d092fccf178d
#
_cell.length_a   1.000
_cell.length_b   1.000
_cell.length_c   1.000
_cell.angle_alpha   90.00
_cell.angle_beta   90.00
_cell.angle_gamma   90.00
#
_symmetry.space_group_name_H-M   'P 1'
#
loop_
_entity.id
_entity.type
_entity.pdbx_description
1 polymer ?
#
loop_
_entity_poly.entity_id
_entity_poly.type
_entity_poly.pdbx_seq_one_letter_code
_entity_poly.pdbx_strand_id
1 'polypeptide(L)'
;MSRGLGDVYKRQVYCRIRNSIDEWISKNNIDAPKEDKYSPCWEPTEDIKGTKISCKNLAVVIWCTGYKSDFSWVDISVFDGSGFPIHERGVTQSPGLYFLGLPWLYTWGSGRFCGVKDDANFLADIISLRSNKSAATKEMLECKALLGS
;
A
#
# COMPACT_ATOMS: atom_id res chain seq x y z
N MET A 1 -9.96 -18.88 2.42
CA MET A 1 -8.97 -18.51 3.46
C MET A 1 -9.68 -18.50 4.79
N SER A 2 -9.31 -19.36 5.74
CA SER A 2 -9.99 -19.45 7.02
C SER A 2 -9.71 -18.22 7.87
N ARG A 3 -10.74 -17.64 8.49
CA ARG A 3 -10.60 -16.54 9.46
C ARG A 3 -9.54 -16.83 10.55
N GLY A 4 -9.36 -18.08 10.94
CA GLY A 4 -8.37 -18.48 11.94
C GLY A 4 -6.91 -18.19 11.57
N LEU A 5 -6.51 -18.35 10.31
CA LEU A 5 -5.12 -18.05 9.87
C LEU A 5 -4.81 -16.56 9.90
N GLY A 6 -5.77 -15.70 9.52
CA GLY A 6 -5.60 -14.25 9.56
C GLY A 6 -5.44 -13.71 10.97
N ASP A 7 -6.20 -14.24 11.91
CA ASP A 7 -6.15 -13.80 13.32
C ASP A 7 -4.92 -14.35 14.05
N VAL A 8 -4.51 -15.57 13.76
CA VAL A 8 -3.24 -16.13 14.26
C VAL A 8 -2.05 -15.33 13.74
N TYR A 9 -2.04 -14.98 12.46
CA TYR A 9 -0.98 -14.15 11.88
C TYR A 9 -0.93 -12.76 12.50
N LYS A 10 -2.08 -12.09 12.64
CA LYS A 10 -2.16 -10.77 13.29
C LYS A 10 -1.68 -10.82 14.74
N ARG A 11 -2.07 -11.86 15.50
CA ARG A 11 -1.61 -12.06 16.86
C ARG A 11 -0.10 -12.28 16.94
N GLN A 12 0.47 -13.09 16.03
CA GLN A 12 1.91 -13.31 15.98
C GLN A 12 2.68 -12.04 15.66
N VAL A 13 2.20 -11.23 14.70
CA VAL A 13 2.81 -9.94 14.36
C VAL A 13 2.72 -8.96 15.53
N TYR A 14 1.56 -8.86 16.18
CA TYR A 14 1.37 -8.04 17.38
C TYR A 14 2.34 -8.45 18.49
N CYS A 15 2.38 -9.71 18.85
CA CYS A 15 3.28 -10.21 19.90
C CYS A 15 4.75 -9.95 19.57
N ARG A 16 5.16 -10.13 18.31
CA ARG A 16 6.53 -9.87 17.88
C ARG A 16 6.91 -8.40 18.00
N ILE A 17 6.04 -7.49 17.56
CA ILE A 17 6.27 -6.04 17.68
C ILE A 17 6.34 -5.63 19.15
N ARG A 18 5.38 -6.10 19.97
CA ARG A 18 5.38 -5.82 21.41
C ARG A 18 6.66 -6.29 22.08
N ASN A 19 7.06 -7.54 21.85
CA ASN A 19 8.29 -8.09 22.44
C ASN A 19 9.53 -7.27 22.04
N SER A 20 9.61 -6.82 20.77
CA SER A 20 10.71 -5.96 20.32
C SER A 20 10.74 -4.62 21.04
N ILE A 21 9.56 -4.05 21.35
CA ILE A 21 9.44 -2.79 22.12
C ILE A 21 9.87 -3.05 23.58
N ASP A 22 9.37 -4.12 24.20
CA ASP A 22 9.69 -4.48 25.58
C ASP A 22 11.20 -4.76 25.75
N GLU A 23 11.82 -5.44 24.79
CA GLU A 23 13.26 -5.68 24.74
C GLU A 23 14.04 -4.36 24.64
N TRP A 24 13.59 -3.44 23.78
CA TRP A 24 14.22 -2.14 23.62
C TRP A 24 14.10 -1.28 24.87
N ILE A 25 12.94 -1.26 25.54
CA ILE A 25 12.69 -0.59 26.81
C ILE A 25 13.65 -1.12 27.87
N SER A 26 13.75 -2.45 28.00
CA SER A 26 14.62 -3.11 28.96
C SER A 26 16.10 -2.80 28.70
N LYS A 27 16.52 -2.85 27.44
CA LYS A 27 17.91 -2.59 27.04
C LYS A 27 18.36 -1.15 27.32
N ASN A 28 17.43 -0.21 27.26
CA ASN A 28 17.71 1.22 27.47
C ASN A 28 17.36 1.69 28.90
N ASN A 29 16.97 0.76 29.79
CA ASN A 29 16.57 1.06 31.18
C ASN A 29 15.50 2.17 31.27
N ILE A 30 14.51 2.15 30.38
CA ILE A 30 13.44 3.14 30.35
C ILE A 30 12.36 2.72 31.36
N ASP A 31 11.94 3.65 32.21
CA ASP A 31 10.78 3.47 33.09
C ASP A 31 9.50 3.67 32.24
N ALA A 32 8.91 2.57 31.81
CA ALA A 32 7.69 2.56 31.02
C ALA A 32 6.57 1.85 31.75
N PRO A 33 5.31 2.32 31.63
CA PRO A 33 4.18 1.66 32.23
C PRO A 33 4.03 0.23 31.69
N LYS A 34 3.77 -0.71 32.60
CA LYS A 34 3.49 -2.11 32.22
C LYS A 34 2.08 -2.21 31.68
N GLU A 35 1.97 -2.76 30.50
CA GLU A 35 0.68 -3.05 29.85
C GLU A 35 0.33 -4.53 30.02
N ASP A 36 -0.94 -4.82 30.25
CA ASP A 36 -1.42 -6.19 30.36
C ASP A 36 -1.23 -6.94 29.04
N LYS A 37 -1.07 -8.27 29.14
CA LYS A 37 -1.00 -9.10 27.94
C LYS A 37 -2.34 -9.03 27.21
N TYR A 38 -2.26 -8.88 25.87
CA TYR A 38 -3.45 -8.93 25.03
C TYR A 38 -4.25 -10.22 25.29
N SER A 39 -5.50 -10.06 25.64
CA SER A 39 -6.49 -11.13 25.71
C SER A 39 -7.55 -10.88 24.64
N PRO A 40 -7.77 -11.82 23.71
CA PRO A 40 -8.81 -11.66 22.71
C PRO A 40 -10.18 -11.61 23.38
N CYS A 41 -11.03 -10.70 22.93
CA CYS A 41 -12.41 -10.59 23.40
C CYS A 41 -13.29 -11.78 22.96
N TRP A 42 -12.83 -12.53 21.97
CA TRP A 42 -13.48 -13.73 21.46
C TRP A 42 -12.47 -14.70 20.87
N GLU A 43 -12.60 -15.97 21.18
CA GLU A 43 -11.88 -17.07 20.55
C GLU A 43 -12.87 -18.08 19.98
N PRO A 44 -12.61 -18.64 18.77
CA PRO A 44 -13.45 -19.70 18.25
C PRO A 44 -13.36 -20.93 19.15
N THR A 45 -14.48 -21.48 19.53
CA THR A 45 -14.59 -22.66 20.43
C THR A 45 -14.16 -23.95 19.75
N GLU A 46 -14.10 -23.97 18.40
CA GLU A 46 -13.73 -25.15 17.60
C GLU A 46 -12.90 -24.73 16.38
N ASP A 47 -12.04 -25.63 15.91
CA ASP A 47 -11.33 -25.45 14.65
C ASP A 47 -12.28 -25.62 13.46
N ILE A 48 -12.73 -24.51 12.89
CA ILE A 48 -13.75 -24.46 11.82
C ILE A 48 -13.17 -24.92 10.47
N LYS A 49 -11.96 -25.48 10.43
CA LYS A 49 -11.37 -26.01 9.22
C LYS A 49 -12.23 -27.12 8.64
N GLY A 50 -12.71 -26.91 7.43
CA GLY A 50 -13.47 -27.91 6.70
C GLY A 50 -14.96 -28.03 7.08
N THR A 51 -15.51 -27.07 7.84
CA THR A 51 -16.93 -27.04 8.15
C THR A 51 -17.76 -26.93 6.86
N LYS A 52 -18.57 -27.95 6.60
CA LYS A 52 -19.54 -27.95 5.50
C LYS A 52 -20.83 -27.30 5.97
N ILE A 53 -21.24 -26.23 5.32
CA ILE A 53 -22.49 -25.53 5.62
C ILE A 53 -23.50 -25.91 4.53
N SER A 54 -24.70 -26.36 4.94
CA SER A 54 -25.77 -26.66 3.99
C SER A 54 -26.33 -25.38 3.40
N CYS A 55 -26.28 -25.25 2.07
CA CYS A 55 -26.85 -24.09 1.37
C CYS A 55 -28.38 -24.00 1.46
N LYS A 56 -29.08 -25.07 1.90
CA LYS A 56 -30.54 -25.10 2.01
C LYS A 56 -31.13 -24.08 2.99
N ASN A 57 -30.34 -23.68 3.99
CA ASN A 57 -30.76 -22.76 5.06
C ASN A 57 -30.09 -21.38 4.96
N LEU A 58 -29.40 -21.10 3.84
CA LEU A 58 -28.74 -19.81 3.62
C LEU A 58 -29.60 -18.93 2.73
N ALA A 59 -30.01 -17.78 3.20
CA ALA A 59 -30.67 -16.76 2.40
C ALA A 59 -29.68 -15.96 1.56
N VAL A 60 -28.48 -15.69 2.09
CA VAL A 60 -27.45 -14.86 1.45
C VAL A 60 -26.06 -15.35 1.82
N VAL A 61 -25.13 -15.28 0.89
CA VAL A 61 -23.69 -15.45 1.12
C VAL A 61 -22.98 -14.16 0.72
N ILE A 62 -22.27 -13.54 1.66
CA ILE A 62 -21.50 -12.32 1.41
C ILE A 62 -20.01 -12.66 1.39
N TRP A 63 -19.36 -12.47 0.24
CA TRP A 63 -17.94 -12.70 0.07
C TRP A 63 -17.14 -11.46 0.49
N CYS A 64 -16.42 -11.56 1.62
CA CYS A 64 -15.55 -10.50 2.13
C CYS A 64 -14.07 -10.91 1.96
N THR A 65 -13.68 -11.34 0.78
CA THR A 65 -12.35 -11.89 0.48
C THR A 65 -11.35 -10.85 -0.02
N GLY A 66 -11.76 -9.57 -0.11
CA GLY A 66 -10.97 -8.48 -0.68
C GLY A 66 -11.09 -8.40 -2.21
N TYR A 67 -10.29 -7.53 -2.78
CA TYR A 67 -10.27 -7.25 -4.21
C TYR A 67 -8.86 -7.49 -4.76
N LYS A 68 -8.79 -7.87 -6.03
CA LYS A 68 -7.55 -7.88 -6.81
C LYS A 68 -7.52 -6.59 -7.64
N SER A 69 -6.39 -5.89 -7.61
CA SER A 69 -6.18 -4.75 -8.50
C SER A 69 -6.16 -5.23 -9.95
N ASP A 70 -6.86 -4.51 -10.81
CA ASP A 70 -6.89 -4.77 -12.25
C ASP A 70 -6.48 -3.49 -12.99
N PHE A 71 -5.35 -3.57 -13.68
CA PHE A 71 -4.77 -2.49 -14.48
C PHE A 71 -4.82 -2.80 -15.98
N SER A 72 -5.60 -3.79 -16.43
CA SER A 72 -5.69 -4.22 -17.83
C SER A 72 -6.19 -3.13 -18.79
N TRP A 73 -6.80 -2.06 -18.26
CA TRP A 73 -7.23 -0.89 -19.01
C TRP A 73 -6.08 0.08 -19.36
N VAL A 74 -4.88 -0.11 -18.79
CA VAL A 74 -3.68 0.69 -19.09
C VAL A 74 -2.82 -0.06 -20.10
N ASP A 75 -2.87 0.37 -21.35
CA ASP A 75 -2.10 -0.21 -22.47
C ASP A 75 -0.73 0.46 -22.58
N ILE A 76 0.08 0.38 -21.52
CA ILE A 76 1.46 0.89 -21.45
C ILE A 76 2.32 -0.13 -20.72
N SER A 77 3.50 -0.44 -21.24
CA SER A 77 4.41 -1.45 -20.68
C SER A 77 5.12 -0.96 -19.41
N VAL A 78 4.38 -0.82 -18.31
CA VAL A 78 4.88 -0.40 -17.00
C VAL A 78 4.54 -1.39 -15.89
N PHE A 79 4.18 -2.63 -16.24
CA PHE A 79 3.76 -3.66 -15.29
C PHE A 79 4.79 -4.79 -15.22
N ASP A 80 4.91 -5.38 -14.02
CA ASP A 80 5.70 -6.59 -13.82
C ASP A 80 4.95 -7.86 -14.29
N GLY A 81 5.61 -9.02 -14.16
CA GLY A 81 5.02 -10.31 -14.53
C GLY A 81 3.80 -10.73 -13.69
N SER A 82 3.52 -10.05 -12.59
CA SER A 82 2.32 -10.24 -11.76
C SER A 82 1.18 -9.28 -12.12
N GLY A 83 1.43 -8.34 -13.05
CA GLY A 83 0.50 -7.28 -13.44
C GLY A 83 0.45 -6.12 -12.45
N PHE A 84 1.48 -5.95 -11.60
CA PHE A 84 1.58 -4.80 -10.71
C PHE A 84 2.46 -3.70 -11.33
N PRO A 85 2.13 -2.40 -11.14
CA PRO A 85 2.91 -1.30 -11.71
C PRO A 85 4.35 -1.28 -11.20
N ILE A 86 5.32 -1.16 -12.10
CA ILE A 86 6.73 -0.91 -11.79
C ILE A 86 6.91 0.59 -11.62
N HIS A 87 7.27 1.01 -10.42
CA HIS A 87 7.38 2.42 -10.08
C HIS A 87 8.37 2.68 -8.94
N GLU A 88 8.87 3.89 -8.86
CA GLU A 88 9.56 4.43 -7.70
C GLU A 88 8.70 5.55 -7.11
N ARG A 89 8.12 5.32 -5.92
CA ARG A 89 7.20 6.25 -5.24
C ARG A 89 6.11 6.81 -6.18
N GLY A 90 5.50 5.94 -7.00
CA GLY A 90 4.45 6.32 -7.93
C GLY A 90 4.91 6.87 -9.28
N VAL A 91 6.19 7.18 -9.45
CA VAL A 91 6.77 7.59 -10.73
C VAL A 91 7.11 6.37 -11.56
N THR A 92 6.58 6.26 -12.78
CA THR A 92 6.88 5.16 -13.70
C THR A 92 8.00 5.51 -14.66
N GLN A 93 8.50 4.49 -15.37
CA GLN A 93 9.45 4.68 -16.46
C GLN A 93 8.81 5.38 -17.68
N SER A 94 7.49 5.30 -17.82
CA SER A 94 6.75 6.00 -18.88
C SER A 94 6.55 7.47 -18.51
N PRO A 95 7.12 8.40 -19.27
CA PRO A 95 7.03 9.81 -18.96
C PRO A 95 5.59 10.33 -18.96
N GLY A 96 5.13 10.88 -17.83
CA GLY A 96 3.79 11.43 -17.67
C GLY A 96 2.77 10.46 -17.07
N LEU A 97 3.15 9.21 -16.84
CA LEU A 97 2.32 8.24 -16.13
C LEU A 97 2.79 8.10 -14.69
N TYR A 98 1.87 8.30 -13.77
CA TYR A 98 2.10 8.24 -12.33
C TYR A 98 1.01 7.42 -11.66
N PHE A 99 1.35 6.76 -10.54
CA PHE A 99 0.40 6.07 -9.70
C PHE A 99 0.34 6.72 -8.32
N LEU A 100 -0.87 6.86 -7.78
CA LEU A 100 -1.12 7.37 -6.44
C LEU A 100 -2.11 6.44 -5.71
N GLY A 101 -1.90 6.28 -4.41
CA GLY A 101 -2.83 5.52 -3.56
C GLY A 101 -2.66 4.00 -3.66
N LEU A 102 -1.61 3.50 -4.29
CA LEU A 102 -1.31 2.06 -4.26
C LEU A 102 -0.89 1.62 -2.86
N PRO A 103 -1.29 0.41 -2.42
CA PRO A 103 -0.76 -0.18 -1.20
C PRO A 103 0.78 -0.26 -1.26
N TRP A 104 1.45 0.24 -0.23
CA TRP A 104 2.91 0.24 -0.16
C TRP A 104 3.63 1.00 -1.27
N LEU A 105 2.97 1.99 -1.88
CA LEU A 105 3.58 2.82 -2.92
C LEU A 105 4.93 3.43 -2.45
N TYR A 106 5.00 3.88 -1.22
CA TYR A 106 6.22 4.32 -0.53
C TYR A 106 6.25 3.87 0.93
N THR A 107 5.14 4.05 1.65
CA THR A 107 4.97 3.64 3.04
C THR A 107 3.73 2.78 3.21
N TRP A 108 3.57 2.19 4.40
CA TRP A 108 2.34 1.48 4.75
C TRP A 108 1.07 2.36 4.66
N GLY A 109 1.23 3.68 4.86
CA GLY A 109 0.14 4.66 4.79
C GLY A 109 -0.25 5.09 3.38
N SER A 110 0.59 4.83 2.37
CA SER A 110 0.43 5.35 1.00
C SER A 110 -0.92 5.00 0.35
N GLY A 111 -1.46 3.81 0.60
CA GLY A 111 -2.77 3.37 0.12
C GLY A 111 -3.93 3.79 1.02
N ARG A 112 -3.77 4.75 1.91
CA ARG A 112 -4.75 5.17 2.92
C ARG A 112 -4.83 6.68 3.00
N PHE A 113 -5.98 7.21 3.48
CA PHE A 113 -6.18 8.65 3.64
C PHE A 113 -5.11 9.33 4.51
N CYS A 114 -4.56 8.63 5.50
CA CYS A 114 -3.55 9.19 6.40
C CYS A 114 -2.17 9.39 5.75
N GLY A 115 -1.83 8.65 4.68
CA GLY A 115 -0.50 8.69 4.07
C GLY A 115 -0.48 9.13 2.61
N VAL A 116 -1.62 9.13 1.92
CA VAL A 116 -1.70 9.48 0.49
C VAL A 116 -1.32 10.95 0.23
N LYS A 117 -1.49 11.83 1.20
CA LYS A 117 -1.16 13.27 1.10
C LYS A 117 0.32 13.49 0.79
N ASP A 118 1.20 12.78 1.48
CA ASP A 118 2.65 12.97 1.33
C ASP A 118 3.14 12.48 -0.03
N ASP A 119 2.55 11.40 -0.53
CA ASP A 119 2.84 10.90 -1.88
C ASP A 119 2.24 11.80 -2.97
N ALA A 120 1.06 12.38 -2.73
CA ALA A 120 0.44 13.35 -3.62
C ALA A 120 1.29 14.62 -3.75
N ASN A 121 1.80 15.16 -2.64
CA ASN A 121 2.70 16.31 -2.64
C ASN A 121 3.99 16.00 -3.42
N PHE A 122 4.62 14.87 -3.16
CA PHE A 122 5.81 14.43 -3.88
C PHE A 122 5.57 14.35 -5.40
N LEU A 123 4.46 13.72 -5.81
CA LEU A 123 4.13 13.61 -7.23
C LEU A 123 3.81 14.99 -7.86
N ALA A 124 3.15 15.88 -7.14
CA ALA A 124 2.87 17.24 -7.59
C ALA A 124 4.17 18.01 -7.86
N ASP A 125 5.17 17.89 -6.98
CA ASP A 125 6.49 18.50 -7.16
C ASP A 125 7.20 17.94 -8.41
N ILE A 126 7.20 16.63 -8.60
CA ILE A 126 7.78 15.96 -9.77
C ILE A 126 7.10 16.41 -11.07
N ILE A 127 5.78 16.49 -11.09
CA ILE A 127 4.99 16.93 -12.24
C ILE A 127 5.32 18.39 -12.58
N SER A 128 5.39 19.26 -11.57
CA SER A 128 5.70 20.68 -11.73
C SER A 128 7.11 20.89 -12.30
N LEU A 129 8.11 20.18 -11.75
CA LEU A 129 9.49 20.23 -12.25
C LEU A 129 9.60 19.77 -13.72
N ARG A 130 8.82 18.78 -14.09
CA ARG A 130 8.79 18.26 -15.44
C ARG A 130 8.13 19.25 -16.42
N SER A 131 7.00 19.85 -16.01
CA SER A 131 6.30 20.86 -16.79
C SER A 131 7.21 22.06 -17.08
N ASN A 132 7.92 22.56 -16.07
CA ASN A 132 8.86 23.67 -16.21
C ASN A 132 10.04 23.34 -17.16
N LYS A 133 10.59 22.13 -17.08
CA LYS A 133 11.63 21.68 -18.01
C LYS A 133 11.11 21.61 -19.46
N SER A 134 9.88 21.13 -19.65
CA SER A 134 9.26 21.06 -20.98
C SER A 134 9.03 22.45 -21.57
N ALA A 135 8.56 23.42 -20.78
CA ALA A 135 8.35 24.80 -21.18
C ALA A 135 9.68 25.47 -21.57
N ALA A 136 10.71 25.36 -20.75
CA ALA A 136 12.04 25.90 -21.02
C ALA A 136 12.68 25.30 -22.28
N THR A 137 12.49 24.00 -22.53
CA THR A 137 12.97 23.32 -23.71
C THR A 137 12.25 23.83 -24.95
N LYS A 138 10.95 24.07 -24.88
CA LYS A 138 10.14 24.62 -25.98
C LYS A 138 10.56 26.04 -26.34
N GLU A 139 10.73 26.93 -25.36
CA GLU A 139 11.20 28.29 -25.54
C GLU A 139 12.61 28.33 -26.18
N MET A 140 13.51 27.44 -25.75
CA MET A 140 14.86 27.35 -26.30
C MET A 140 14.86 26.87 -27.76
N LEU A 141 13.94 25.97 -28.15
CA LEU A 141 13.79 25.54 -29.54
C LEU A 141 13.18 26.63 -30.42
N GLU A 142 12.21 27.37 -29.90
CA GLU A 142 11.61 28.53 -30.62
C GLU A 142 12.66 29.65 -30.85
N CYS A 143 13.45 29.96 -29.81
CA CYS A 143 14.57 30.91 -29.97
C CYS A 143 15.61 30.48 -31.01
N LYS A 144 15.97 29.19 -31.04
CA LYS A 144 16.88 28.64 -32.02
C LYS A 144 16.34 28.70 -33.45
N ALA A 145 15.03 28.44 -33.60
CA ALA A 145 14.37 28.55 -34.91
C ALA A 145 14.34 29.98 -35.45
N LEU A 146 14.23 30.99 -34.58
CA LEU A 146 14.25 32.41 -34.93
C LEU A 146 15.66 32.93 -35.25
N LEU A 147 16.70 32.33 -34.71
CA LEU A 147 18.10 32.74 -34.92
C LEU A 147 18.78 32.00 -36.09
N GLY A 148 18.14 31.00 -36.65
CA GLY A 148 18.65 30.15 -37.75
C GLY A 148 18.04 30.48 -39.13
N SER A 149 17.28 31.54 -39.23
CA SER A 149 16.79 32.16 -40.50
C SER A 149 17.52 33.50 -40.73
#